data_9bd8c2a82417e55d6a1ddb8607b81c04
#
_entry.id   9bd8c2a82417e55d6a1ddb8607b81c04
#
_cell.length_a   1.000
_cell.length_b   1.000
_cell.length_c   1.000
_cell.angle_alpha   90.00
_cell.angle_beta   90.00
_cell.angle_gamma   90.00
#
_symmetry.space_group_name_H-M   'P 1'
#
loop_
_entity.id
_entity.type
_entity.pdbx_description
1 polymer ?
#
loop_
_entity_poly.entity_id
_entity_poly.type
_entity_poly.pdbx_seq_one_letter_code
_entity_poly.pdbx_strand_id
1 'polypeptide(L)' 'SHVFKANLGISVHQFITKKRLRLCKDAISYHTNLTEICILYGFKDYTSFFRAFKKEFGMSPKEFKELSVKTQEKQG' A
#
# COMPACT_ATOMS: atom_id res chain seq x y z
N SER A 1 -5.31 15.48 -17.69
CA SER A 1 -5.17 14.04 -17.60
C SER A 1 -4.64 13.40 -18.88
N HIS A 2 -4.92 14.00 -20.01
CA HIS A 2 -4.36 13.51 -21.27
C HIS A 2 -2.83 13.55 -21.26
N VAL A 3 -2.30 14.69 -20.88
CA VAL A 3 -0.85 14.87 -20.82
C VAL A 3 -0.24 13.91 -19.81
N PHE A 4 -0.88 13.82 -18.67
CA PHE A 4 -0.42 12.94 -17.61
C PHE A 4 -0.36 11.49 -18.08
N LYS A 5 -1.45 11.02 -18.70
CA LYS A 5 -1.53 9.65 -19.19
C LYS A 5 -0.50 9.37 -20.28
N ALA A 6 -0.35 10.29 -21.19
CA ALA A 6 0.59 10.14 -22.30
C ALA A 6 2.02 10.05 -21.81
N ASN A 7 2.37 10.85 -20.81
CA ASN A 7 3.74 10.91 -20.33
C ASN A 7 4.12 9.73 -19.44
N LEU A 8 3.16 9.27 -18.62
CA LEU A 8 3.46 8.24 -17.64
C LEU A 8 3.04 6.84 -18.06
N GLY A 9 2.20 6.74 -19.09
CA GLY A 9 1.72 5.44 -19.55
C GLY A 9 0.74 4.78 -18.61
N ILE A 10 0.22 5.51 -17.62
CA ILE A 10 -0.78 5.02 -16.68
C ILE A 10 -1.90 6.03 -16.56
N SER A 11 -3.06 5.57 -16.10
CA SER A 11 -4.19 6.46 -15.88
C SER A 11 -3.99 7.27 -14.59
N VAL A 12 -4.74 8.38 -14.48
CA VAL A 12 -4.73 9.18 -13.26
C VAL A 12 -5.16 8.33 -12.07
N HIS A 13 -6.15 7.47 -12.28
CA HIS A 13 -6.62 6.58 -11.21
C HIS A 13 -5.51 5.66 -10.72
N GLN A 14 -4.76 5.08 -11.64
CA GLN A 14 -3.64 4.21 -11.29
C GLN A 14 -2.55 4.96 -10.53
N PHE A 15 -2.27 6.18 -10.96
CA PHE A 15 -1.29 7.01 -10.28
C PHE A 15 -1.68 7.29 -8.84
N ILE A 16 -2.95 7.66 -8.63
CA ILE A 16 -3.47 7.96 -7.30
C ILE A 16 -3.42 6.71 -6.43
N THR A 17 -3.81 5.57 -6.99
CA THR A 17 -3.79 4.31 -6.25
C THR A 17 -2.37 3.94 -5.83
N LYS A 18 -1.42 4.08 -6.72
CA LYS A 18 -0.01 3.80 -6.39
C LYS A 18 0.50 4.70 -5.29
N LYS A 19 0.15 5.97 -5.34
CA LYS A 19 0.57 6.91 -4.32
C LYS A 19 -0.03 6.57 -2.96
N ARG A 20 -1.31 6.19 -2.95
CA ARG A 20 -1.97 5.75 -1.72
C ARG A 20 -1.29 4.52 -1.14
N LEU A 21 -0.93 3.57 -2.00
CA LEU A 21 -0.26 2.35 -1.57
C LEU A 21 1.09 2.65 -0.94
N ARG A 22 1.83 3.58 -1.51
CA ARG A 22 3.10 3.99 -0.94
C ARG A 22 2.94 4.56 0.45
N LEU A 23 1.96 5.43 0.62
CA LEU A 23 1.68 6.01 1.92
C LEU A 23 1.27 4.95 2.93
N CYS A 24 0.44 4.00 2.49
CA CYS A 24 0.05 2.88 3.33
C CYS A 24 1.26 2.06 3.75
N LYS A 25 2.12 1.76 2.81
CA LYS A 25 3.33 0.99 3.08
C LYS A 25 4.19 1.66 4.15
N ASP A 26 4.38 2.97 4.02
CA ASP A 26 5.18 3.72 4.97
C ASP A 26 4.53 3.78 6.36
N ALA A 27 3.20 3.69 6.40
CA ALA A 27 2.47 3.75 7.66
C ALA A 27 2.38 2.39 8.36
N ILE A 28 2.66 1.31 7.66
CA ILE A 28 2.56 -0.03 8.23
C ILE A 28 3.72 -0.29 9.18
N SER A 29 3.37 -0.66 10.40
CA SER A 29 4.34 -1.10 11.41
C SER A 29 3.69 -2.23 12.19
N TYR A 30 4.42 -2.85 13.09
CA TYR A 30 3.84 -3.98 13.79
C TYR A 30 2.74 -3.58 14.76
N HIS A 31 2.63 -2.31 15.09
CA HIS A 31 1.51 -1.80 15.91
C HIS A 31 0.30 -1.44 15.07
N THR A 32 0.43 -1.45 13.76
CA THR A 32 -0.58 -0.91 12.88
C THR A 32 -1.72 -1.89 12.65
N ASN A 33 -2.94 -1.37 12.70
CA ASN A 33 -4.11 -2.13 12.29
C ASN A 33 -4.31 -1.91 10.79
N LEU A 34 -4.17 -2.99 10.01
CA LEU A 34 -4.24 -2.89 8.54
C LEU A 34 -5.60 -2.41 8.06
N THR A 35 -6.67 -2.78 8.76
CA THR A 35 -8.00 -2.33 8.38
C THR A 35 -8.13 -0.82 8.53
N GLU A 36 -7.56 -0.27 9.58
CA GLU A 36 -7.57 1.17 9.80
C GLU A 36 -6.77 1.90 8.72
N ILE A 37 -5.62 1.35 8.35
CA ILE A 37 -4.80 1.91 7.27
C ILE A 37 -5.60 1.97 5.98
N CYS A 38 -6.28 0.88 5.66
CA CYS A 38 -7.09 0.78 4.46
C CYS A 38 -8.12 1.91 4.42
N ILE A 39 -8.85 2.11 5.49
CA ILE A 39 -9.89 3.13 5.55
C ILE A 39 -9.29 4.54 5.54
N LEU A 40 -8.23 4.73 6.32
CA LEU A 40 -7.61 6.03 6.47
C LEU A 40 -7.07 6.59 5.15
N TYR A 41 -6.54 5.72 4.31
CA TYR A 41 -5.95 6.15 3.05
C TYR A 41 -6.89 6.02 1.85
N GLY A 42 -8.19 5.82 2.12
CA GLY A 42 -9.19 5.97 1.09
C GLY A 42 -9.52 4.72 0.27
N PHE A 43 -9.19 3.55 0.75
CA PHE A 43 -9.61 2.34 0.08
C PHE A 43 -11.02 1.98 0.50
N LYS A 44 -11.79 1.44 -0.44
CA LYS A 44 -13.19 1.11 -0.23
C LYS A 44 -13.37 0.03 0.83
N ASP A 45 -12.54 -1.00 0.74
CA ASP A 45 -12.59 -2.11 1.69
C ASP A 45 -11.21 -2.76 1.75
N TYR A 46 -11.06 -3.69 2.69
CA TYR A 46 -9.79 -4.36 2.88
C TYR A 46 -9.40 -5.22 1.67
N THR A 47 -10.38 -5.84 1.03
CA THR A 47 -10.11 -6.69 -0.12
C THR A 47 -9.48 -5.90 -1.26
N SER A 48 -10.01 -4.71 -1.54
CA SER A 48 -9.45 -3.84 -2.57
C SER A 48 -8.01 -3.44 -2.23
N PHE A 49 -7.78 -3.06 -0.98
CA PHE A 49 -6.46 -2.71 -0.51
C PHE A 49 -5.50 -3.90 -0.63
N PHE A 50 -5.92 -5.07 -0.19
CA PHE A 50 -5.12 -6.28 -0.24
C PHE A 50 -4.67 -6.58 -1.67
N ARG A 51 -5.61 -6.58 -2.60
CA ARG A 51 -5.31 -6.88 -4.00
C ARG A 51 -4.34 -5.87 -4.61
N ALA A 52 -4.61 -4.60 -4.39
CA ALA A 52 -3.77 -3.54 -4.93
C ALA A 52 -2.37 -3.59 -4.34
N PHE A 53 -2.27 -3.81 -3.04
CA PHE A 53 -0.99 -3.88 -2.36
C PHE A 53 -0.17 -5.06 -2.88
N LYS A 54 -0.78 -6.22 -2.97
CA LYS A 54 -0.09 -7.41 -3.44
C LYS A 54 0.37 -7.27 -4.87
N LYS A 55 -0.46 -6.66 -5.71
CA LYS A 55 -0.11 -6.42 -7.11
C LYS A 55 1.08 -5.47 -7.23
N GLU A 56 1.10 -4.42 -6.41
CA GLU A 56 2.13 -3.40 -6.50
C GLU A 56 3.45 -3.85 -5.89
N PHE A 57 3.40 -4.52 -4.75
CA PHE A 57 4.62 -4.83 -4.00
C PHE A 57 5.00 -6.31 -4.00
N GLY A 58 4.17 -7.17 -4.59
CA GLY A 58 4.48 -8.58 -4.69
C GLY A 58 4.23 -9.38 -3.43
N MET A 59 3.72 -8.76 -2.38
CA MET A 59 3.38 -9.43 -1.13
C MET A 59 2.16 -8.78 -0.52
N SER A 60 1.47 -9.51 0.35
CA SER A 60 0.29 -8.98 1.00
C SER A 60 0.67 -7.97 2.09
N PRO A 61 -0.27 -7.11 2.49
CA PRO A 61 -0.01 -6.18 3.60
C PRO A 61 0.38 -6.88 4.88
N LYS A 62 -0.23 -8.03 5.14
CA LYS A 62 0.08 -8.81 6.34
C LYS A 62 1.50 -9.35 6.30
N GLU A 63 1.91 -9.85 5.14
CA GLU A 63 3.27 -10.33 4.96
C GLU A 63 4.29 -9.22 5.16
N PHE A 64 4.00 -8.05 4.61
CA PHE A 64 4.88 -6.90 4.77
C PHE A 64 4.99 -6.49 6.25
N LYS A 65 3.85 -6.50 6.94
CA LYS A 65 3.82 -6.16 8.36
C LYS A 65 4.70 -7.13 9.16
N GLU A 66 4.61 -8.41 8.86
CA GLU A 66 5.40 -9.42 9.55
C GLU A 66 6.90 -9.25 9.28
N LEU A 67 7.25 -8.88 8.07
CA LEU A 67 8.65 -8.60 7.75
C LEU A 67 9.17 -7.41 8.54
N SER A 68 8.35 -6.39 8.71
CA SER A 68 8.74 -5.22 9.51
C SER A 68 9.02 -5.60 10.95
N VAL A 69 8.19 -6.47 11.50
CA VAL A 69 8.38 -6.95 12.87
C VAL A 69 9.70 -7.70 12.98
N LYS A 70 9.97 -8.61 12.06
CA LYS A 70 11.20 -9.38 12.07
C LYS A 70 12.42 -8.49 11.95
N THR A 71 12.35 -7.49 11.10
CA THR A 71 13.45 -6.56 10.92
C THR A 71 13.73 -5.80 12.21
N GLN A 72 12.69 -5.37 12.90
CA GLN A 72 12.84 -4.66 14.16
C GLN A 72 13.41 -5.55 15.25
N GLU A 73 12.99 -6.80 15.29
CA GLU A 73 13.52 -7.76 16.26
C GLU A 73 15.02 -7.98 16.06
N LYS A 74 15.43 -8.07 14.80
CA LYS A 74 16.84 -8.25 14.47
C LYS A 74 17.69 -7.09 14.93
N GLN A 75 17.17 -5.90 14.81
CA GLN A 75 17.88 -4.69 15.17
C GLN A 75 17.86 -4.44 16.68
N GLY A 76 16.83 -4.95 17.31
CA GLY A 76 16.70 -4.82 18.75
C GLY A 76 17.51 -5.84 19.48
#